data_a749189ad410ae5f820c5df6b0e3356d
#
_entry.id   a749189ad410ae5f820c5df6b0e3356d
#
_cell.length_a   1.000
_cell.length_b   1.000
_cell.length_c   1.000
_cell.angle_alpha   90.00
_cell.angle_beta   90.00
_cell.angle_gamma   90.00
#
_symmetry.space_group_name_H-M   'P 1'
#
loop_
_entity.id
_entity.type
_entity.pdbx_description
1 polymer ?
#
loop_
_entity_poly.entity_id
_entity_poly.type
_entity_poly.pdbx_seq_one_letter_code
_entity_poly.pdbx_strand_id
1 'polypeptide(L)'
;FALDARSALRDDLFVALTSATLEASRTVDFLRASTGEEPALVDIPGDIFPLELRYAPPPRGVEAVGAIGNERVGVRREYLAHVARTVEETVAATEGSVLVFLPGVGEIETVRGNLRLGDIPVLTLHGQLSAAEQDRALSPASGRRVILSTSIAESSLTVPGVSVVVDAGLAREPRFDAGRSLSSLVTVPAALARLDQRAGRAART
;
A
#
# COMPACT_ATOMS: atom_id res chain seq x y z
N PHE A 1 -4.20 20.96 15.90
CA PHE A 1 -4.69 20.46 17.19
C PHE A 1 -3.55 20.18 18.21
N ALA A 2 -2.55 19.32 17.92
CA ALA A 2 -1.45 19.05 18.87
C ALA A 2 -0.63 20.31 19.20
N LEU A 3 -0.31 21.12 18.21
CA LEU A 3 0.38 22.39 18.39
C LEU A 3 -0.47 23.43 19.13
N ASP A 4 -1.79 23.46 18.86
CA ASP A 4 -2.72 24.34 19.59
C ASP A 4 -2.84 23.93 21.05
N ALA A 5 -2.91 22.60 21.31
CA ALA A 5 -2.92 22.07 22.65
C ALA A 5 -1.62 22.40 23.42
N ARG A 6 -0.46 22.32 22.75
CA ARG A 6 0.82 22.73 23.30
C ARG A 6 0.82 24.21 23.66
N SER A 7 0.41 25.08 22.76
CA SER A 7 0.46 26.51 22.96
C SER A 7 -0.55 27.04 23.99
N ALA A 8 -1.73 26.40 24.09
CA ALA A 8 -2.84 26.92 24.91
C ALA A 8 -3.02 26.22 26.28
N LEU A 9 -2.60 24.94 26.39
CA LEU A 9 -2.93 24.10 27.55
C LEU A 9 -1.73 23.37 28.16
N ARG A 10 -0.71 23.07 27.38
CA ARG A 10 0.38 22.16 27.75
C ARG A 10 1.70 22.61 27.12
N ASP A 11 2.35 23.59 27.68
CA ASP A 11 3.65 24.12 27.25
C ASP A 11 4.79 23.09 27.38
N ASP A 12 4.60 22.08 28.25
CA ASP A 12 5.48 20.93 28.46
C ASP A 12 5.34 19.83 27.39
N LEU A 13 4.38 19.94 26.47
CA LEU A 13 4.13 18.89 25.48
C LEU A 13 5.24 18.84 24.43
N PHE A 14 5.93 17.72 24.36
CA PHE A 14 6.87 17.43 23.28
C PHE A 14 6.13 16.87 22.07
N VAL A 15 6.36 17.48 20.90
CA VAL A 15 5.74 17.04 19.64
C VAL A 15 6.84 16.55 18.70
N ALA A 16 6.79 15.29 18.32
CA ALA A 16 7.66 14.67 17.32
C ALA A 16 6.86 14.22 16.11
N LEU A 17 7.27 14.63 14.92
CA LEU A 17 6.75 14.13 13.66
C LEU A 17 7.76 13.16 13.06
N THR A 18 7.29 11.96 12.74
CA THR A 18 8.13 10.91 12.14
C THR A 18 7.52 10.46 10.82
N SER A 19 8.33 10.30 9.80
CA SER A 19 7.88 9.75 8.52
C SER A 19 9.06 9.12 7.78
N ALA A 20 8.80 8.10 6.99
CA ALA A 20 9.78 7.50 6.07
C ALA A 20 9.94 8.28 4.75
N THR A 21 9.00 9.16 4.40
CA THR A 21 8.91 9.86 3.11
C THR A 21 8.64 11.36 3.29
N LEU A 22 9.16 11.97 4.36
CA LEU A 22 8.84 13.34 4.72
C LEU A 22 9.59 14.31 3.79
N GLU A 23 8.86 15.21 3.13
CA GLU A 23 9.49 16.44 2.63
C GLU A 23 9.88 17.29 3.84
N ALA A 24 11.07 17.06 4.38
CA ALA A 24 11.55 17.62 5.62
C ALA A 24 11.45 19.15 5.64
N SER A 25 11.80 19.81 4.52
CA SER A 25 11.76 21.27 4.41
C SER A 25 10.36 21.83 4.66
N ARG A 26 9.33 21.30 4.01
CA ARG A 26 7.95 21.78 4.19
C ARG A 26 7.45 21.58 5.61
N THR A 27 7.81 20.44 6.21
CA THR A 27 7.39 20.13 7.59
C THR A 27 8.10 21.03 8.59
N VAL A 28 9.39 21.28 8.42
CA VAL A 28 10.15 22.23 9.22
C VAL A 28 9.59 23.64 9.10
N ASP A 29 9.30 24.10 7.88
CA ASP A 29 8.72 25.44 7.64
C ASP A 29 7.33 25.57 8.28
N PHE A 30 6.49 24.55 8.19
CA PHE A 30 5.19 24.52 8.84
C PHE A 30 5.31 24.58 10.37
N LEU A 31 6.20 23.79 10.96
CA LEU A 31 6.42 23.79 12.40
C LEU A 31 6.96 25.15 12.87
N ARG A 32 7.97 25.70 12.18
CA ARG A 32 8.53 27.01 12.47
C ARG A 32 7.46 28.11 12.43
N ALA A 33 6.63 28.11 11.38
CA ALA A 33 5.55 29.08 11.25
C ALA A 33 4.48 28.93 12.33
N SER A 34 4.22 27.70 12.81
CA SER A 34 3.18 27.43 13.78
C SER A 34 3.60 27.62 15.22
N THR A 35 4.89 27.46 15.54
CA THR A 35 5.39 27.52 16.92
C THR A 35 6.26 28.76 17.20
N GLY A 36 6.80 29.40 16.17
CA GLY A 36 7.80 30.44 16.31
C GLY A 36 9.17 29.91 16.73
N GLU A 37 9.36 28.61 16.88
CA GLU A 37 10.59 27.95 17.31
C GLU A 37 11.24 27.23 16.12
N GLU A 38 12.58 27.08 16.15
CA GLU A 38 13.29 26.27 15.16
C GLU A 38 13.19 24.78 15.53
N PRO A 39 12.49 23.96 14.74
CA PRO A 39 12.37 22.55 15.06
C PRO A 39 13.68 21.82 14.77
N ALA A 40 14.06 20.89 15.64
CA ALA A 40 15.18 19.99 15.38
C ALA A 40 14.80 18.98 14.28
N LEU A 41 15.61 18.91 13.22
CA LEU A 41 15.49 17.88 12.20
C LEU A 41 16.50 16.76 12.49
N VAL A 42 16.00 15.55 12.68
CA VAL A 42 16.84 14.34 12.78
C VAL A 42 16.62 13.52 11.52
N ASP A 43 17.61 13.52 10.65
CA ASP A 43 17.63 12.68 9.45
C ASP A 43 18.50 11.45 9.72
N ILE A 44 17.89 10.27 9.63
CA ILE A 44 18.57 9.00 9.86
C ILE A 44 18.67 8.32 8.51
N PRO A 45 19.85 8.35 7.85
CA PRO A 45 20.03 7.60 6.62
C PRO A 45 19.84 6.11 6.88
N GLY A 46 18.83 5.52 6.24
CA GLY A 46 18.63 4.07 6.27
C GLY A 46 19.47 3.39 5.21
N ASP A 47 19.83 2.14 5.44
CA ASP A 47 20.41 1.29 4.40
C ASP A 47 19.35 1.09 3.30
N ILE A 48 19.61 1.67 2.14
CA ILE A 48 18.74 1.52 0.96
C ILE A 48 19.23 0.29 0.21
N PHE A 49 18.48 -0.81 0.31
CA PHE A 49 18.73 -1.96 -0.57
C PHE A 49 18.39 -1.56 -2.02
N PRO A 50 19.20 -1.98 -3.00
CA PRO A 50 18.94 -1.66 -4.39
C PRO A 50 17.58 -2.22 -4.81
N LEU A 51 16.74 -1.33 -5.36
CA LEU A 51 15.39 -1.65 -5.82
C LEU A 51 15.32 -1.47 -7.34
N GLU A 52 14.96 -2.54 -8.05
CA GLU A 52 14.69 -2.49 -9.48
C GLU A 52 13.19 -2.28 -9.72
N LEU A 53 12.83 -1.21 -10.39
CA LEU A 53 11.44 -0.91 -10.78
C LEU A 53 11.19 -1.36 -12.22
N ARG A 54 10.18 -2.20 -12.40
CA ARG A 54 9.71 -2.67 -13.72
C ARG A 54 8.26 -2.29 -13.93
N TYR A 55 7.97 -1.72 -15.09
CA TYR A 55 6.60 -1.39 -15.47
C TYR A 55 6.01 -2.52 -16.32
N ALA A 56 4.82 -2.99 -15.90
CA ALA A 56 4.04 -4.01 -16.62
C ALA A 56 2.69 -3.40 -17.06
N PRO A 57 2.65 -2.58 -18.11
CA PRO A 57 1.41 -1.95 -18.55
C PRO A 57 0.41 -3.00 -19.02
N PRO A 58 -0.90 -2.80 -18.80
CA PRO A 58 -1.93 -3.68 -19.31
C PRO A 58 -1.94 -3.64 -20.86
N PRO A 59 -2.49 -4.67 -21.52
CA PRO A 59 -2.69 -4.66 -22.96
C PRO A 59 -3.47 -3.43 -23.44
N ARG A 60 -3.25 -3.01 -24.69
CA ARG A 60 -3.97 -1.87 -25.28
C ARG A 60 -5.49 -2.03 -25.15
N GLY A 61 -6.17 -0.98 -24.69
CA GLY A 61 -7.61 -0.97 -24.51
C GLY A 61 -8.11 -1.54 -23.17
N VAL A 62 -7.22 -2.06 -22.33
CA VAL A 62 -7.57 -2.50 -20.96
C VAL A 62 -7.35 -1.36 -19.98
N GLU A 63 -8.43 -0.76 -19.53
CA GLU A 63 -8.41 0.26 -18.48
C GLU A 63 -8.50 -0.39 -17.11
N ALA A 64 -7.80 0.19 -16.12
CA ALA A 64 -7.81 -0.31 -14.76
C ALA A 64 -9.17 -0.11 -14.06
N VAL A 65 -9.77 1.06 -14.27
CA VAL A 65 -11.02 1.48 -13.63
C VAL A 65 -12.03 1.87 -14.72
N GLY A 66 -13.27 1.45 -14.57
CA GLY A 66 -14.33 1.77 -15.51
C GLY A 66 -15.70 1.36 -14.99
N ALA A 67 -16.73 1.50 -15.83
CA ALA A 67 -18.08 1.09 -15.50
C ALA A 67 -18.15 -0.43 -15.27
N ILE A 68 -18.72 -0.82 -14.14
CA ILE A 68 -19.04 -2.20 -13.81
C ILE A 68 -20.56 -2.29 -13.68
N GLY A 69 -21.22 -2.94 -14.67
CA GLY A 69 -22.68 -2.96 -14.73
C GLY A 69 -23.25 -1.56 -14.99
N ASN A 70 -24.50 -1.35 -14.64
CA ASN A 70 -25.24 -0.19 -15.08
C ASN A 70 -24.95 1.14 -14.35
N GLU A 71 -24.27 1.15 -13.19
CA GLU A 71 -24.09 2.40 -12.42
C GLU A 71 -22.85 2.46 -11.52
N ARG A 72 -22.02 1.45 -11.47
CA ARG A 72 -20.87 1.44 -10.55
C ARG A 72 -19.55 1.55 -11.31
N VAL A 73 -18.69 2.44 -10.84
CA VAL A 73 -17.30 2.52 -11.28
C VAL A 73 -16.45 1.64 -10.37
N GLY A 74 -15.67 0.76 -10.94
CA GLY A 74 -14.79 -0.13 -10.19
C GLY A 74 -13.66 -0.68 -11.04
N VAL A 75 -12.89 -1.61 -10.49
CA VAL A 75 -11.75 -2.21 -11.20
C VAL A 75 -12.26 -3.24 -12.21
N ARG A 76 -11.79 -3.15 -13.45
CA ARG A 76 -12.21 -4.04 -14.53
C ARG A 76 -11.63 -5.44 -14.36
N ARG A 77 -12.41 -6.46 -14.70
CA ARG A 77 -11.98 -7.86 -14.60
C ARG A 77 -10.77 -8.18 -15.47
N GLU A 78 -10.73 -7.60 -16.67
CA GLU A 78 -9.61 -7.74 -17.62
C GLU A 78 -8.31 -7.19 -17.04
N TYR A 79 -8.40 -6.09 -16.28
CA TYR A 79 -7.25 -5.53 -15.57
C TYR A 79 -6.80 -6.45 -14.43
N LEU A 80 -7.72 -7.01 -13.65
CA LEU A 80 -7.39 -7.96 -12.57
C LEU A 80 -6.81 -9.26 -13.13
N ALA A 81 -7.26 -9.70 -14.30
CA ALA A 81 -6.65 -10.84 -15.01
C ALA A 81 -5.23 -10.54 -15.49
N HIS A 82 -4.96 -9.29 -15.91
CA HIS A 82 -3.61 -8.85 -16.23
C HIS A 82 -2.72 -8.84 -14.97
N VAL A 83 -3.21 -8.31 -13.84
CA VAL A 83 -2.47 -8.34 -12.57
C VAL A 83 -2.15 -9.78 -12.16
N ALA A 84 -3.10 -10.71 -12.25
CA ALA A 84 -2.86 -12.12 -11.94
C ALA A 84 -1.75 -12.72 -12.80
N ARG A 85 -1.76 -12.45 -14.11
CA ARG A 85 -0.70 -12.90 -15.04
C ARG A 85 0.66 -12.30 -14.69
N THR A 86 0.71 -10.99 -14.39
CA THR A 86 1.96 -10.34 -13.94
C THR A 86 2.50 -10.99 -12.67
N VAL A 87 1.63 -11.38 -11.73
CA VAL A 87 2.04 -12.14 -10.54
C VAL A 87 2.61 -13.50 -10.91
N GLU A 88 1.96 -14.25 -11.80
CA GLU A 88 2.45 -15.56 -12.27
C GLU A 88 3.83 -15.46 -12.96
N GLU A 89 3.99 -14.48 -13.86
CA GLU A 89 5.27 -14.20 -14.53
C GLU A 89 6.35 -13.80 -13.52
N THR A 90 6.01 -12.96 -12.54
CA THR A 90 6.93 -12.56 -11.46
C THR A 90 7.33 -13.77 -10.62
N VAL A 91 6.38 -14.61 -10.26
CA VAL A 91 6.63 -15.84 -9.53
C VAL A 91 7.51 -16.79 -10.34
N ALA A 92 7.35 -16.92 -11.63
CA ALA A 92 8.20 -17.75 -12.48
C ALA A 92 9.64 -17.22 -12.61
N ALA A 93 9.83 -15.89 -12.53
CA ALA A 93 11.11 -15.21 -12.74
C ALA A 93 11.93 -14.99 -11.46
N THR A 94 11.38 -15.20 -10.28
CA THR A 94 12.01 -14.87 -8.99
C THR A 94 11.90 -16.02 -7.99
N GLU A 95 12.73 -16.06 -6.96
CA GLU A 95 12.73 -17.13 -5.95
C GLU A 95 12.06 -16.72 -4.62
N GLY A 96 12.00 -15.43 -4.32
CA GLY A 96 11.46 -14.93 -3.06
C GLY A 96 9.92 -14.90 -2.98
N SER A 97 9.41 -14.57 -1.83
CA SER A 97 7.97 -14.32 -1.66
C SER A 97 7.53 -13.03 -2.34
N VAL A 98 6.32 -13.04 -2.88
CA VAL A 98 5.75 -11.92 -3.63
C VAL A 98 4.62 -11.28 -2.81
N LEU A 99 4.70 -9.98 -2.59
CA LEU A 99 3.63 -9.18 -2.01
C LEU A 99 2.89 -8.42 -3.11
N VAL A 100 1.57 -8.58 -3.18
CA VAL A 100 0.74 -7.96 -4.22
C VAL A 100 -0.19 -6.93 -3.58
N PHE A 101 -0.11 -5.68 -4.01
CA PHE A 101 -1.01 -4.64 -3.55
C PHE A 101 -2.23 -4.50 -4.47
N LEU A 102 -3.42 -4.61 -3.86
CA LEU A 102 -4.72 -4.51 -4.50
C LEU A 102 -5.62 -3.53 -3.72
N PRO A 103 -6.55 -2.82 -4.40
CA PRO A 103 -7.32 -1.76 -3.75
C PRO A 103 -8.35 -2.27 -2.73
N GLY A 104 -8.78 -3.52 -2.80
CA GLY A 104 -9.78 -4.04 -1.87
C GLY A 104 -9.94 -5.55 -1.88
N VAL A 105 -10.80 -6.06 -0.97
CA VAL A 105 -11.03 -7.50 -0.77
C VAL A 105 -11.64 -8.15 -2.00
N GLY A 106 -12.58 -7.48 -2.68
CA GLY A 106 -13.18 -8.01 -3.91
C GLY A 106 -12.17 -8.23 -5.03
N GLU A 107 -11.22 -7.32 -5.17
CA GLU A 107 -10.12 -7.44 -6.14
C GLU A 107 -9.12 -8.53 -5.71
N ILE A 108 -8.86 -8.67 -4.41
CA ILE A 108 -8.05 -9.78 -3.86
C ILE A 108 -8.65 -11.12 -4.24
N GLU A 109 -9.94 -11.33 -4.00
CA GLU A 109 -10.61 -12.60 -4.31
C GLU A 109 -10.67 -12.86 -5.82
N THR A 110 -10.85 -11.82 -6.63
CA THR A 110 -10.84 -11.95 -8.09
C THR A 110 -9.46 -12.36 -8.60
N VAL A 111 -8.39 -11.70 -8.15
CA VAL A 111 -7.02 -12.06 -8.52
C VAL A 111 -6.68 -13.46 -8.03
N ARG A 112 -7.00 -13.78 -6.77
CA ARG A 112 -6.81 -15.12 -6.19
C ARG A 112 -7.44 -16.23 -7.02
N GLY A 113 -8.69 -16.01 -7.47
CA GLY A 113 -9.39 -16.97 -8.33
C GLY A 113 -8.78 -17.15 -9.72
N ASN A 114 -8.05 -16.17 -10.21
CA ASN A 114 -7.38 -16.21 -11.52
C ASN A 114 -5.96 -16.82 -11.46
N LEU A 115 -5.31 -16.82 -10.28
CA LEU A 115 -3.93 -17.31 -10.14
C LEU A 115 -3.83 -18.83 -10.35
N ARG A 116 -2.76 -19.24 -11.04
CA ARG A 116 -2.38 -20.64 -11.30
C ARG A 116 -0.91 -20.83 -10.90
N LEU A 117 -0.66 -21.05 -9.60
CA LEU A 117 0.67 -21.08 -9.00
C LEU A 117 1.10 -22.47 -8.50
N GLY A 118 0.36 -23.53 -8.86
CA GLY A 118 0.66 -24.88 -8.39
C GLY A 118 0.63 -24.98 -6.86
N ASP A 119 1.72 -25.48 -6.28
CA ASP A 119 1.84 -25.70 -4.82
C ASP A 119 2.25 -24.43 -4.02
N ILE A 120 2.46 -23.30 -4.69
CA ILE A 120 2.84 -22.07 -3.99
C ILE A 120 1.64 -21.51 -3.22
N PRO A 121 1.73 -21.36 -1.88
CA PRO A 121 0.64 -20.86 -1.07
C PRO A 121 0.27 -19.41 -1.44
N VAL A 122 -1.03 -19.15 -1.61
CA VAL A 122 -1.57 -17.80 -1.80
C VAL A 122 -2.32 -17.40 -0.53
N LEU A 123 -1.80 -16.43 0.19
CA LEU A 123 -2.38 -15.88 1.41
C LEU A 123 -3.01 -14.52 1.11
N THR A 124 -3.99 -14.15 1.92
CA THR A 124 -4.62 -12.82 1.86
C THR A 124 -4.28 -12.02 3.12
N LEU A 125 -4.16 -10.69 2.99
CA LEU A 125 -3.87 -9.78 4.09
C LEU A 125 -4.69 -8.49 3.97
N HIS A 126 -5.73 -8.36 4.79
CA HIS A 126 -6.60 -7.20 4.82
C HIS A 126 -7.25 -7.02 6.20
N GLY A 127 -7.76 -5.82 6.49
CA GLY A 127 -8.26 -5.45 7.82
C GLY A 127 -9.52 -6.18 8.30
N GLN A 128 -10.18 -6.97 7.45
CA GLN A 128 -11.36 -7.76 7.82
C GLN A 128 -11.03 -9.19 8.28
N LEU A 129 -9.75 -9.59 8.17
CA LEU A 129 -9.29 -10.88 8.67
C LEU A 129 -9.24 -10.90 10.18
N SER A 130 -9.45 -12.07 10.77
CA SER A 130 -9.16 -12.30 12.19
C SER A 130 -7.67 -12.13 12.50
N ALA A 131 -7.32 -11.84 13.74
CA ALA A 131 -5.92 -11.73 14.16
C ALA A 131 -5.10 -12.98 13.80
N ALA A 132 -5.66 -14.17 14.00
CA ALA A 132 -5.00 -15.44 13.68
C ALA A 132 -4.71 -15.62 12.16
N GLU A 133 -5.58 -15.11 11.29
CA GLU A 133 -5.37 -15.13 9.84
C GLU A 133 -4.31 -14.11 9.43
N GLN A 134 -4.33 -12.92 10.02
CA GLN A 134 -3.28 -11.91 9.82
C GLN A 134 -1.92 -12.43 10.29
N ASP A 135 -1.84 -13.02 11.48
CA ASP A 135 -0.62 -13.61 12.02
C ASP A 135 -0.06 -14.69 11.10
N ARG A 136 -0.92 -15.51 10.49
CA ARG A 136 -0.48 -16.52 9.52
C ARG A 136 0.18 -15.89 8.29
N ALA A 137 -0.34 -14.78 7.79
CA ALA A 137 0.24 -14.07 6.66
C ALA A 137 1.53 -13.32 7.05
N LEU A 138 1.68 -12.93 8.31
CA LEU A 138 2.82 -12.17 8.84
C LEU A 138 3.91 -13.06 9.46
N SER A 139 3.60 -14.32 9.77
CA SER A 139 4.58 -15.23 10.36
C SER A 139 5.68 -15.57 9.36
N PRO A 140 6.94 -15.70 9.83
CA PRO A 140 8.01 -16.24 9.00
C PRO A 140 7.61 -17.62 8.46
N ALA A 141 7.80 -17.84 7.17
CA ALA A 141 7.51 -19.11 6.52
C ALA A 141 8.82 -19.75 6.03
N SER A 142 8.89 -21.06 6.10
CA SER A 142 10.03 -21.83 5.62
C SER A 142 10.06 -21.95 4.09
N GLY A 143 9.08 -21.41 3.39
CA GLY A 143 8.96 -21.51 1.95
C GLY A 143 8.41 -20.24 1.30
N ARG A 144 8.49 -20.24 -0.01
CA ARG A 144 7.99 -19.20 -0.88
C ARG A 144 6.45 -19.11 -0.84
N ARG A 145 5.91 -17.90 -0.89
CA ARG A 145 4.46 -17.66 -0.90
C ARG A 145 4.11 -16.37 -1.66
N VAL A 146 2.86 -16.25 -2.06
CA VAL A 146 2.29 -15.01 -2.58
C VAL A 146 1.31 -14.45 -1.56
N ILE A 147 1.41 -13.17 -1.23
CA ILE A 147 0.53 -12.48 -0.29
C ILE A 147 -0.24 -11.40 -1.04
N LEU A 148 -1.55 -11.56 -1.17
CA LEU A 148 -2.42 -10.55 -1.75
C LEU A 148 -2.90 -9.61 -0.65
N SER A 149 -2.55 -8.34 -0.72
CA SER A 149 -2.78 -7.38 0.38
C SER A 149 -3.51 -6.13 -0.08
N THR A 150 -4.28 -5.55 0.81
CA THR A 150 -4.71 -4.15 0.71
C THR A 150 -3.61 -3.22 1.24
N SER A 151 -3.91 -1.94 1.38
CA SER A 151 -2.97 -0.95 1.95
C SER A 151 -2.52 -1.25 3.40
N ILE A 152 -3.05 -2.27 4.06
CA ILE A 152 -2.64 -2.63 5.44
C ILE A 152 -1.14 -2.99 5.52
N ALA A 153 -0.56 -3.55 4.46
CA ALA A 153 0.87 -3.86 4.40
C ALA A 153 1.73 -2.66 3.92
N GLU A 154 1.12 -1.49 3.68
CA GLU A 154 1.82 -0.31 3.16
C GLU A 154 2.72 0.34 4.23
N SER A 155 2.21 0.50 5.45
CA SER A 155 2.93 1.21 6.53
C SER A 155 3.04 0.43 7.84
N SER A 156 2.00 -0.29 8.21
CA SER A 156 1.81 -0.79 9.58
C SER A 156 2.35 -2.18 9.84
N LEU A 157 2.55 -2.99 8.79
CA LEU A 157 2.94 -4.39 8.92
C LEU A 157 4.15 -4.71 8.06
N THR A 158 5.12 -5.43 8.63
CA THR A 158 6.25 -5.98 7.87
C THR A 158 5.96 -7.45 7.57
N VAL A 159 5.99 -7.82 6.30
CA VAL A 159 5.82 -9.21 5.84
C VAL A 159 7.20 -9.81 5.62
N PRO A 160 7.63 -10.78 6.46
CA PRO A 160 8.96 -11.38 6.35
C PRO A 160 9.15 -12.16 5.04
N GLY A 161 10.36 -12.09 4.48
CA GLY A 161 10.78 -12.87 3.31
C GLY A 161 10.21 -12.36 1.98
N VAL A 162 9.64 -11.17 1.94
CA VAL A 162 9.20 -10.52 0.70
C VAL A 162 10.39 -9.90 0.00
N SER A 163 10.70 -10.38 -1.19
CA SER A 163 11.76 -9.84 -2.06
C SER A 163 11.21 -9.13 -3.29
N VAL A 164 9.92 -9.33 -3.61
CA VAL A 164 9.28 -8.72 -4.78
C VAL A 164 7.91 -8.16 -4.42
N VAL A 165 7.62 -6.98 -4.96
CA VAL A 165 6.31 -6.35 -4.85
C VAL A 165 5.69 -6.22 -6.25
N VAL A 166 4.44 -6.63 -6.39
CA VAL A 166 3.58 -6.33 -7.54
C VAL A 166 2.51 -5.34 -7.08
N ASP A 167 2.46 -4.18 -7.71
CA ASP A 167 1.50 -3.13 -7.34
C ASP A 167 0.50 -2.90 -8.48
N ALA A 168 -0.79 -3.08 -8.20
CA ALA A 168 -1.84 -2.77 -9.15
C ALA A 168 -1.99 -1.26 -9.44
N GLY A 169 -1.21 -0.39 -8.81
CA GLY A 169 -1.26 1.06 -9.03
C GLY A 169 -2.55 1.74 -8.57
N LEU A 170 -3.35 1.06 -7.75
CA LEU A 170 -4.67 1.51 -7.32
C LEU A 170 -4.76 1.63 -5.80
N ALA A 171 -5.61 2.57 -5.34
CA ALA A 171 -5.93 2.77 -3.93
C ALA A 171 -7.44 2.96 -3.74
N ARG A 172 -7.95 2.72 -2.53
CA ARG A 172 -9.29 3.14 -2.12
C ARG A 172 -9.20 4.38 -1.25
N GLU A 173 -9.99 5.37 -1.61
CA GLU A 173 -10.07 6.63 -0.87
C GLU A 173 -11.51 6.95 -0.49
N PRO A 174 -11.74 7.47 0.74
CA PRO A 174 -13.05 7.96 1.12
C PRO A 174 -13.37 9.22 0.33
N ARG A 175 -14.54 9.24 -0.30
CA ARG A 175 -15.12 10.43 -0.91
C ARG A 175 -16.46 10.73 -0.27
N PHE A 176 -16.63 11.98 0.11
CA PHE A 176 -17.90 12.49 0.62
C PHE A 176 -18.71 13.06 -0.54
N ASP A 177 -19.89 12.49 -0.76
CA ASP A 177 -20.89 13.02 -1.70
C ASP A 177 -21.78 13.99 -0.93
N ALA A 178 -21.55 15.28 -1.11
CA ALA A 178 -22.32 16.34 -0.44
C ALA A 178 -23.81 16.33 -0.85
N GLY A 179 -24.13 15.89 -2.07
CA GLY A 179 -25.53 15.84 -2.55
C GLY A 179 -26.35 14.73 -1.89
N ARG A 180 -25.68 13.65 -1.46
CA ARG A 180 -26.31 12.49 -0.81
C ARG A 180 -26.00 12.39 0.68
N SER A 181 -25.12 13.27 1.21
CA SER A 181 -24.61 13.24 2.59
C SER A 181 -24.04 11.87 2.99
N LEU A 182 -23.42 11.17 2.04
CA LEU A 182 -22.86 9.83 2.23
C LEU A 182 -21.37 9.81 1.91
N SER A 183 -20.63 9.10 2.75
CA SER A 183 -19.22 8.76 2.44
C SER A 183 -19.17 7.42 1.72
N SER A 184 -18.45 7.36 0.62
CA SER A 184 -18.20 6.14 -0.14
C SER A 184 -16.70 5.95 -0.36
N LEU A 185 -16.27 4.68 -0.45
CA LEU A 185 -14.90 4.35 -0.86
C LEU A 185 -14.85 4.24 -2.39
N VAL A 186 -14.05 5.09 -3.02
CA VAL A 186 -13.82 5.06 -4.45
C VAL A 186 -12.43 4.52 -4.76
N THR A 187 -12.31 3.77 -5.86
CA THR A 187 -11.02 3.32 -6.37
C THR A 187 -10.42 4.39 -7.26
N VAL A 188 -9.19 4.78 -6.98
CA VAL A 188 -8.43 5.81 -7.69
C VAL A 188 -7.02 5.30 -7.98
N PRO A 189 -6.28 5.91 -8.93
CA PRO A 189 -4.83 5.69 -9.04
C PRO A 189 -4.14 6.01 -7.72
N ALA A 190 -3.19 5.17 -7.32
CA ALA A 190 -2.41 5.40 -6.12
C ALA A 190 -1.46 6.59 -6.30
N ALA A 191 -1.31 7.42 -5.27
CA ALA A 191 -0.32 8.51 -5.28
C ALA A 191 1.12 7.95 -5.32
N LEU A 192 2.04 8.67 -5.96
CA LEU A 192 3.45 8.25 -6.08
C LEU A 192 4.08 7.90 -4.74
N ALA A 193 3.86 8.72 -3.72
CA ALA A 193 4.39 8.46 -2.38
C ALA A 193 3.92 7.11 -1.79
N ARG A 194 2.72 6.65 -2.14
CA ARG A 194 2.23 5.32 -1.76
C ARG A 194 2.92 4.22 -2.55
N LEU A 195 3.11 4.43 -3.85
CA LEU A 195 3.83 3.48 -4.70
C LEU A 195 5.26 3.28 -4.21
N ASP A 196 5.96 4.36 -3.83
CA ASP A 196 7.30 4.32 -3.26
C ASP A 196 7.33 3.55 -1.92
N GLN A 197 6.36 3.82 -1.03
CA GLN A 197 6.25 3.08 0.23
C GLN A 197 6.00 1.58 0.03
N ARG A 198 5.15 1.23 -0.95
CA ARG A 198 4.86 -0.17 -1.29
C ARG A 198 6.06 -0.84 -1.94
N ALA A 199 6.72 -0.18 -2.87
CA ALA A 199 7.95 -0.68 -3.49
C ALA A 199 9.03 -0.96 -2.45
N GLY A 200 9.21 -0.07 -1.47
CA GLY A 200 10.13 -0.24 -0.36
C GLY A 200 9.87 -1.45 0.54
N ARG A 201 8.76 -2.18 0.35
CA ARG A 201 8.51 -3.45 1.04
C ARG A 201 9.34 -4.61 0.50
N ALA A 202 9.80 -4.52 -0.77
CA ALA A 202 10.72 -5.50 -1.36
C ALA A 202 12.18 -5.33 -0.87
N ALA A 203 12.55 -4.15 -0.39
CA ALA A 203 13.92 -3.80 -0.03
C ALA A 203 14.24 -3.98 1.47
N ARG A 204 13.63 -4.96 2.13
CA ARG A 204 13.79 -5.17 3.59
C ARG A 204 14.40 -6.49 4.00
N THR A 205 14.85 -7.28 3.04
CA THR A 205 15.49 -8.60 3.29
C THR A 205 16.82 -8.68 2.59
#